data_747f08ecbb9720cf4fb9293095ef2ae4
#
_entry.id   747f08ecbb9720cf4fb9293095ef2ae4
#
_cell.length_a   1.000
_cell.length_b   1.000
_cell.length_c   1.000
_cell.angle_alpha   90.00
_cell.angle_beta   90.00
_cell.angle_gamma   90.00
#
_symmetry.space_group_name_H-M   'P 1'
#
loop_
_entity.id
_entity.type
_entity.pdbx_description
1 polymer ?
#
loop_
_entity_poly.entity_id
_entity_poly.type
_entity_poly.pdbx_seq_one_letter_code
_entity_poly.pdbx_strand_id
1 'polypeptide(L)'
;MRISELSRECATHIETIRFYEREGLLPEPARSENNYRIYGIAHAQRLSFIRHCRSLDMTLDEIRVLLRFKDAPTENCQVVNELLDAHIGHVAERIEELQQLEQQLRKLRSGAVFLDGFKGQRLSFRPWDGQLRQPVLLSHGDAVAGMAPM
;
A
#
# COMPACT_ATOMS: atom_id res chain seq x y z
N MET A 1 18.39 14.65 7.15
CA MET A 1 17.06 15.32 7.27
C MET A 1 16.43 15.01 8.61
N ARG A 2 15.51 15.84 9.01
CA ARG A 2 14.76 15.61 10.24
C ARG A 2 13.60 14.67 10.02
N ILE A 3 13.01 14.15 11.10
CA ILE A 3 11.90 13.19 11.01
C ILE A 3 10.70 13.77 10.27
N SER A 4 10.45 15.08 10.43
CA SER A 4 9.34 15.73 9.73
C SER A 4 9.56 15.78 8.22
N GLU A 5 10.80 15.94 7.79
CA GLU A 5 11.14 15.91 6.37
C GLU A 5 11.00 14.50 5.82
N LEU A 6 11.52 13.52 6.56
CA LEU A 6 11.40 12.10 6.19
C LEU A 6 9.94 11.70 6.08
N SER A 7 9.13 12.14 7.03
CA SER A 7 7.69 11.87 7.06
C SER A 7 7.01 12.39 5.78
N ARG A 8 7.34 13.60 5.40
CA ARG A 8 6.76 14.23 4.21
C ARG A 8 7.24 13.56 2.93
N GLU A 9 8.55 13.30 2.86
CA GLU A 9 9.16 12.68 1.68
C GLU A 9 8.62 11.28 1.42
N CYS A 10 8.46 10.50 2.46
CA CYS A 10 8.01 9.11 2.33
C CYS A 10 6.51 8.94 2.53
N ALA A 11 5.76 10.03 2.70
CA ALA A 11 4.32 10.00 2.93
C ALA A 11 3.96 9.02 4.07
N THR A 12 4.69 9.12 5.18
CA THR A 12 4.51 8.21 6.32
C THR A 12 4.48 9.04 7.59
N HIS A 13 3.50 8.78 8.43
CA HIS A 13 3.35 9.54 9.68
C HIS A 13 4.55 9.36 10.62
N ILE A 14 4.88 10.43 11.32
CA ILE A 14 6.00 10.43 12.26
C ILE A 14 5.88 9.30 13.28
N GLU A 15 4.67 9.08 13.79
CA GLU A 15 4.44 8.01 14.76
C GLU A 15 4.71 6.63 14.18
N THR A 16 4.39 6.44 12.89
CA THR A 16 4.67 5.19 12.21
C THR A 16 6.18 4.99 12.05
N ILE A 17 6.91 6.06 11.73
CA ILE A 17 8.37 6.00 11.62
C ILE A 17 8.97 5.60 12.96
N ARG A 18 8.53 6.22 14.04
CA ARG A 18 8.99 5.90 15.40
C ARG A 18 8.65 4.45 15.77
N PHE A 19 7.48 4.00 15.36
CA PHE A 19 7.08 2.61 15.58
C PHE A 19 8.03 1.66 14.88
N TYR A 20 8.37 1.92 13.62
CA TYR A 20 9.30 1.06 12.88
C TYR A 20 10.71 1.09 13.49
N GLU A 21 11.13 2.21 14.05
CA GLU A 21 12.39 2.28 14.78
C GLU A 21 12.36 1.37 16.01
N ARG A 22 11.30 1.45 16.80
CA ARG A 22 11.15 0.61 17.99
C ARG A 22 11.11 -0.87 17.64
N GLU A 23 10.51 -1.19 16.51
CA GLU A 23 10.40 -2.58 16.05
C GLU A 23 11.67 -3.08 15.36
N GLY A 24 12.68 -2.25 15.25
CA GLY A 24 13.95 -2.63 14.63
C GLY A 24 13.91 -2.74 13.12
N LEU A 25 12.85 -2.23 12.49
CA LEU A 25 12.73 -2.25 11.03
C LEU A 25 13.54 -1.13 10.38
N LEU A 26 13.73 -0.03 11.09
CA LEU A 26 14.60 1.06 10.65
C LEU A 26 15.83 1.12 11.55
N PRO A 27 17.02 1.37 10.98
CA PRO A 27 18.21 1.53 11.81
C PRO A 27 18.10 2.82 12.63
N GLU A 28 18.79 2.84 13.76
CA GLU A 28 18.83 4.05 14.56
C GLU A 28 19.46 5.17 13.79
N PRO A 29 18.80 6.34 13.77
CA PRO A 29 19.40 7.49 13.07
C PRO A 29 20.57 8.06 13.86
N ALA A 30 21.49 8.67 13.14
CA ALA A 30 22.57 9.42 13.76
C ALA A 30 21.98 10.60 14.53
N ARG A 31 22.76 11.12 15.48
CA ARG A 31 22.33 12.29 16.25
C ARG A 31 23.26 13.46 15.98
N SER A 32 22.66 14.64 15.88
CA SER A 32 23.42 15.87 15.74
C SER A 32 24.04 16.26 17.08
N GLU A 33 24.87 17.30 17.07
CA GLU A 33 25.47 17.84 18.28
C GLU A 33 24.40 18.23 19.31
N ASN A 34 23.24 18.69 18.85
CA ASN A 34 22.12 19.06 19.72
C ASN A 34 21.21 17.88 20.04
N ASN A 35 21.68 16.66 19.81
CA ASN A 35 20.96 15.42 20.12
C ASN A 35 19.67 15.22 19.30
N TYR A 36 19.55 15.87 18.16
CA TYR A 36 18.42 15.64 17.26
C TYR A 36 18.70 14.43 16.36
N ARG A 37 17.65 13.66 16.07
CA ARG A 37 17.75 12.55 15.12
C ARG A 37 17.95 13.08 13.72
N ILE A 38 18.92 12.50 13.01
CA ILE A 38 19.22 12.86 11.62
C ILE A 38 19.07 11.60 10.77
N TYR A 39 18.18 11.69 9.79
CA TYR A 39 17.90 10.59 8.87
C TYR A 39 18.58 10.83 7.55
N GLY A 40 19.05 9.76 6.93
CA GLY A 40 19.69 9.83 5.63
C GLY A 40 18.86 9.19 4.54
N ILE A 41 19.43 9.17 3.34
CA ILE A 41 18.79 8.57 2.16
C ILE A 41 18.48 7.09 2.41
N ALA A 42 19.37 6.39 3.10
CA ALA A 42 19.15 4.97 3.41
C ALA A 42 17.88 4.76 4.22
N HIS A 43 17.59 5.67 5.14
CA HIS A 43 16.35 5.60 5.92
C HIS A 43 15.12 5.80 5.03
N ALA A 44 15.20 6.76 4.11
CA ALA A 44 14.09 7.03 3.19
C ALA A 44 13.83 5.83 2.27
N GLN A 45 14.88 5.25 1.73
CA GLN A 45 14.77 4.08 0.86
C GLN A 45 14.17 2.88 1.59
N ARG A 46 14.64 2.64 2.82
CA ARG A 46 14.17 1.53 3.63
C ARG A 46 12.72 1.73 4.04
N LEU A 47 12.37 2.95 4.41
CA LEU A 47 11.00 3.28 4.79
C LEU A 47 10.04 3.14 3.60
N SER A 48 10.48 3.58 2.43
CA SER A 48 9.70 3.42 1.20
C SER A 48 9.47 1.94 0.88
N PHE A 49 10.49 1.12 1.03
CA PHE A 49 10.38 -0.32 0.84
C PHE A 49 9.36 -0.93 1.81
N ILE A 50 9.46 -0.59 3.10
CA ILE A 50 8.52 -1.07 4.12
C ILE A 50 7.09 -0.66 3.75
N ARG A 51 6.91 0.57 3.32
CA ARG A 51 5.59 1.07 2.95
C ARG A 51 4.99 0.28 1.78
N HIS A 52 5.81 -0.02 0.77
CA HIS A 52 5.35 -0.82 -0.36
C HIS A 52 4.98 -2.24 0.08
N CYS A 53 5.78 -2.85 0.94
CA CYS A 53 5.46 -4.17 1.47
C CYS A 53 4.14 -4.16 2.23
N ARG A 54 3.92 -3.13 3.06
CA ARG A 54 2.68 -3.02 3.81
C ARG A 54 1.46 -2.81 2.89
N SER A 55 1.65 -2.15 1.77
CA SER A 55 0.56 -1.99 0.81
C SER A 55 0.14 -3.31 0.16
N LEU A 56 0.97 -4.33 0.26
CA LEU A 56 0.67 -5.68 -0.20
C LEU A 56 0.25 -6.59 0.96
N ASP A 57 -0.11 -6.00 2.09
CA ASP A 57 -0.56 -6.70 3.29
C ASP A 57 0.47 -7.67 3.88
N MET A 58 1.76 -7.41 3.64
CA MET A 58 2.80 -8.19 4.27
C MET A 58 2.87 -7.90 5.77
N THR A 59 3.09 -8.93 6.54
CA THR A 59 3.25 -8.78 7.99
C THR A 59 4.61 -8.16 8.31
N LEU A 60 4.72 -7.58 9.51
CA LEU A 60 5.99 -7.01 9.94
C LEU A 60 7.08 -8.08 10.04
N ASP A 61 6.72 -9.30 10.42
CA ASP A 61 7.68 -10.41 10.51
C ASP A 61 8.20 -10.80 9.14
N GLU A 62 7.33 -10.85 8.15
CA GLU A 62 7.75 -11.09 6.76
C GLU A 62 8.68 -10.00 6.26
N ILE A 63 8.35 -8.75 6.57
CA ILE A 63 9.18 -7.61 6.19
C ILE A 63 10.55 -7.68 6.87
N ARG A 64 10.60 -8.09 8.16
CA ARG A 64 11.86 -8.28 8.86
C ARG A 64 12.74 -9.30 8.15
N VAL A 65 12.15 -10.42 7.73
CA VAL A 65 12.88 -11.45 7.00
C VAL A 65 13.46 -10.88 5.71
N LEU A 66 12.68 -10.14 4.94
CA LEU A 66 13.12 -9.55 3.69
C LEU A 66 14.23 -8.51 3.91
N LEU A 67 14.08 -7.67 4.95
CA LEU A 67 15.09 -6.67 5.25
C LEU A 67 16.40 -7.30 5.69
N ARG A 68 16.32 -8.38 6.46
CA ARG A 68 17.52 -9.11 6.87
C ARG A 68 18.24 -9.70 5.66
N PHE A 69 17.50 -10.28 4.74
CA PHE A 69 18.06 -10.80 3.50
C PHE A 69 18.66 -9.70 2.64
N LYS A 70 18.02 -8.53 2.59
CA LYS A 70 18.51 -7.37 1.86
C LYS A 70 19.83 -6.86 2.45
N ASP A 71 19.94 -6.87 3.78
CA ASP A 71 21.14 -6.42 4.48
C ASP A 71 22.29 -7.44 4.37
N ALA A 72 21.97 -8.71 4.20
CA ALA A 72 22.99 -9.78 4.09
C ALA A 72 22.63 -10.72 2.93
N PRO A 73 22.81 -10.26 1.68
CA PRO A 73 22.35 -11.02 0.50
C PRO A 73 23.15 -12.29 0.22
N THR A 74 24.21 -12.53 0.96
CA THR A 74 25.04 -13.74 0.77
C THR A 74 24.40 -15.00 1.32
N GLU A 75 23.36 -14.87 2.12
CA GLU A 75 22.64 -16.01 2.66
C GLU A 75 21.53 -16.42 1.69
N ASN A 76 21.79 -17.46 0.92
CA ASN A 76 20.77 -18.00 0.04
C ASN A 76 19.89 -18.95 0.84
N CYS A 77 18.78 -18.43 1.32
CA CYS A 77 17.82 -19.20 2.11
C CYS A 77 16.61 -19.56 1.27
N GLN A 78 16.32 -20.85 1.18
CA GLN A 78 15.17 -21.36 0.43
C GLN A 78 13.86 -20.73 0.92
N VAL A 79 13.71 -20.59 2.24
CA VAL A 79 12.52 -20.02 2.84
C VAL A 79 12.31 -18.58 2.38
N VAL A 80 13.40 -17.81 2.29
CA VAL A 80 13.30 -16.41 1.83
C VAL A 80 12.93 -16.37 0.35
N ASN A 81 13.50 -17.26 -0.46
CA ASN A 81 13.18 -17.33 -1.88
C ASN A 81 11.71 -17.69 -2.10
N GLU A 82 11.18 -18.63 -1.33
CA GLU A 82 9.77 -18.99 -1.40
C GLU A 82 8.87 -17.83 -1.02
N LEU A 83 9.25 -17.09 0.02
CA LEU A 83 8.50 -15.91 0.43
C LEU A 83 8.52 -14.84 -0.66
N LEU A 84 9.69 -14.60 -1.26
CA LEU A 84 9.82 -13.65 -2.36
C LEU A 84 8.97 -14.07 -3.55
N ASP A 85 9.01 -15.34 -3.92
CA ASP A 85 8.24 -15.85 -5.06
C ASP A 85 6.74 -15.66 -4.82
N ALA A 86 6.27 -15.95 -3.61
CA ALA A 86 4.86 -15.75 -3.27
C ALA A 86 4.45 -14.29 -3.42
N HIS A 87 5.26 -13.37 -2.93
CA HIS A 87 4.94 -11.96 -3.00
C HIS A 87 5.11 -11.39 -4.41
N ILE A 88 6.08 -11.89 -5.16
CA ILE A 88 6.22 -11.53 -6.58
C ILE A 88 4.96 -11.93 -7.34
N GLY A 89 4.44 -13.13 -7.05
CA GLY A 89 3.19 -13.59 -7.66
C GLY A 89 2.01 -12.67 -7.32
N HIS A 90 1.90 -12.26 -6.06
CA HIS A 90 0.84 -11.33 -5.64
C HIS A 90 0.97 -9.99 -6.34
N VAL A 91 2.18 -9.47 -6.48
CA VAL A 91 2.41 -8.21 -7.20
C VAL A 91 1.99 -8.33 -8.66
N ALA A 92 2.36 -9.45 -9.30
CA ALA A 92 2.00 -9.69 -10.69
C ALA A 92 0.48 -9.72 -10.88
N GLU A 93 -0.24 -10.38 -9.98
CA GLU A 93 -1.70 -10.40 -10.01
C GLU A 93 -2.28 -9.01 -9.85
N ARG A 94 -1.72 -8.22 -8.93
CA ARG A 94 -2.20 -6.86 -8.68
C ARG A 94 -1.98 -5.97 -9.90
N ILE A 95 -0.85 -6.11 -10.57
CA ILE A 95 -0.57 -5.37 -11.79
C ILE A 95 -1.62 -5.69 -12.86
N GLU A 96 -1.94 -6.96 -13.01
CA GLU A 96 -2.94 -7.39 -13.99
C GLU A 96 -4.31 -6.81 -13.66
N GLU A 97 -4.72 -6.87 -12.40
CA GLU A 97 -5.98 -6.29 -11.96
C GLU A 97 -6.05 -4.80 -12.24
N LEU A 98 -4.97 -4.09 -11.96
CA LEU A 98 -4.92 -2.65 -12.20
C LEU A 98 -4.95 -2.32 -13.69
N GLN A 99 -4.31 -3.13 -14.52
CA GLN A 99 -4.36 -2.95 -15.97
C GLN A 99 -5.77 -3.15 -16.51
N GLN A 100 -6.49 -4.15 -15.99
CA GLN A 100 -7.88 -4.38 -16.38
C GLN A 100 -8.76 -3.20 -15.97
N LEU A 101 -8.58 -2.70 -14.75
CA LEU A 101 -9.32 -1.55 -14.29
C LEU A 101 -9.01 -0.32 -15.11
N GLU A 102 -7.76 -0.12 -15.47
CA GLU A 102 -7.37 1.01 -16.32
C GLU A 102 -8.10 0.95 -17.67
N GLN A 103 -8.18 -0.22 -18.25
CA GLN A 103 -8.89 -0.39 -19.53
C GLN A 103 -10.38 -0.07 -19.37
N GLN A 104 -10.99 -0.54 -18.29
CA GLN A 104 -12.40 -0.24 -18.02
C GLN A 104 -12.64 1.26 -17.88
N LEU A 105 -11.76 1.93 -17.15
CA LEU A 105 -11.87 3.38 -16.95
C LEU A 105 -11.69 4.14 -18.28
N ARG A 106 -10.76 3.70 -19.12
CA ARG A 106 -10.55 4.32 -20.43
C ARG A 106 -11.79 4.17 -21.31
N LYS A 107 -12.42 3.01 -21.27
CA LYS A 107 -13.65 2.78 -22.02
C LYS A 107 -14.77 3.68 -21.55
N LEU A 108 -14.91 3.84 -20.24
CA LEU A 108 -15.91 4.77 -19.67
C LEU A 108 -15.65 6.21 -20.15
N ARG A 109 -14.39 6.64 -20.12
CA ARG A 109 -14.03 7.98 -20.53
C ARG A 109 -14.33 8.22 -22.01
N SER A 110 -14.14 7.20 -22.86
CA SER A 110 -14.40 7.33 -24.29
C SER A 110 -15.87 7.24 -24.64
N GLY A 111 -16.74 7.05 -23.68
CA GLY A 111 -18.17 6.92 -23.92
C GLY A 111 -18.60 5.52 -24.39
N ALA A 112 -17.68 4.56 -24.39
CA ALA A 112 -18.05 3.18 -24.65
C ALA A 112 -18.87 2.66 -23.48
N VAL A 113 -20.06 2.20 -23.77
CA VAL A 113 -21.01 1.82 -22.72
C VAL A 113 -20.83 0.35 -22.40
N PHE A 114 -20.63 0.04 -21.13
CA PHE A 114 -20.67 -1.33 -20.67
C PHE A 114 -22.14 -1.76 -20.59
N LEU A 115 -22.66 -2.24 -21.68
CA LEU A 115 -24.07 -2.54 -21.74
C LEU A 115 -24.41 -3.89 -21.10
N ASP A 116 -23.44 -4.79 -21.07
CA ASP A 116 -23.75 -6.18 -20.74
C ASP A 116 -24.10 -6.39 -19.27
N GLY A 117 -23.55 -5.59 -18.38
CA GLY A 117 -23.88 -5.71 -16.95
C GLY A 117 -24.94 -4.76 -16.46
N PHE A 118 -25.34 -3.81 -17.29
CA PHE A 118 -26.18 -2.69 -16.85
C PHE A 118 -27.44 -2.51 -17.68
N LYS A 119 -27.80 -3.51 -18.46
CA LYS A 119 -29.01 -3.44 -19.24
C LYS A 119 -30.22 -3.24 -18.35
N GLY A 120 -30.91 -2.13 -18.57
CA GLY A 120 -32.10 -1.82 -17.80
C GLY A 120 -31.87 -1.12 -16.49
N GLN A 121 -30.64 -0.92 -16.10
CA GLN A 121 -30.34 -0.18 -14.88
C GLN A 121 -30.09 1.29 -15.19
N ARG A 122 -30.81 2.13 -14.53
CA ARG A 122 -30.55 3.55 -14.59
C ARG A 122 -29.39 3.86 -13.67
N LEU A 123 -28.27 4.15 -14.26
CA LEU A 123 -27.14 4.65 -13.49
C LEU A 123 -27.34 6.14 -13.29
N SER A 124 -27.73 6.54 -12.09
CA SER A 124 -27.68 7.92 -11.75
C SER A 124 -26.23 8.26 -11.45
N PHE A 125 -25.58 8.82 -12.42
CA PHE A 125 -24.21 9.26 -12.27
C PHE A 125 -24.20 10.56 -11.49
N ARG A 126 -23.53 10.55 -10.34
CA ARG A 126 -23.25 11.78 -9.61
C ARG A 126 -21.87 12.22 -10.01
N PRO A 127 -21.74 13.48 -10.42
CA PRO A 127 -20.40 14.00 -10.66
C PRO A 127 -19.59 13.90 -9.38
N TRP A 128 -18.34 13.60 -9.56
CA TRP A 128 -17.38 13.48 -8.46
C TRP A 128 -17.34 14.82 -7.70
N ASP A 129 -17.68 14.78 -6.43
CA ASP A 129 -17.73 15.98 -5.58
C ASP A 129 -16.42 16.20 -4.81
N GLY A 130 -15.40 15.40 -5.09
CA GLY A 130 -14.13 15.57 -4.42
C GLY A 130 -14.07 14.96 -3.03
N GLN A 131 -15.14 14.39 -2.56
CA GLN A 131 -15.15 13.76 -1.25
C GLN A 131 -15.01 12.25 -1.41
N LEU A 132 -13.98 11.69 -0.79
CA LEU A 132 -13.87 10.27 -0.66
C LEU A 132 -14.93 9.81 0.33
N ARG A 133 -16.11 9.60 -0.17
CA ARG A 133 -17.07 8.89 0.63
C ARG A 133 -16.64 7.45 0.63
N GLN A 134 -16.59 6.90 1.80
CA GLN A 134 -16.49 5.47 1.89
C GLN A 134 -17.55 4.88 0.98
N PRO A 135 -17.21 3.91 0.17
CA PRO A 135 -18.20 3.22 -0.63
C PRO A 135 -19.19 2.62 0.33
N VAL A 136 -20.28 3.23 0.31
CA VAL A 136 -21.36 2.67 1.11
C VAL A 136 -21.66 1.34 0.49
N LEU A 137 -21.42 0.85 0.84
CA LEU A 137 -21.72 -0.11 0.26
C LEU A 137 -22.96 -0.48 0.18
N LEU A 138 -23.07 0.02 -0.09
CA LEU A 138 -23.71 -0.12 -0.23
C LEU A 138 -24.33 -0.70 -0.03
N SER A 139 -24.76 -0.67 0.03
CA SER A 139 -25.36 -1.00 0.31
C SER A 139 -25.78 -1.44 0.19
N HIS A 140 -26.01 -1.38 0.20
CA HIS A 140 -26.53 -1.89 0.12
C HIS A 140 -26.81 -2.50 0.17
N GLY A 141 -27.02 -2.52 0.28
CA GLY A 141 -27.43 -3.00 0.44
C GLY A 141 -27.39 -3.53 0.66
N ASP A 142 -27.53 -3.25 0.74
CA ASP A 142 -27.63 -3.71 1.01
C ASP A 142 -27.36 -4.23 1.29
N ALA A 143 -27.43 -4.23 1.17
CA ALA A 143 -27.39 -4.61 1.53
C ALA A 143 -27.15 -5.01 1.91
N VAL A 144 -27.34 -5.05 1.95
CA VAL A 144 -27.41 -5.27 2.49
C VAL A 144 -27.39 -5.54 2.92
N ALA A 145 -27.70 -5.47 3.00
CA ALA A 145 -27.95 -5.59 3.50
C ALA A 145 -27.98 -6.06 3.95
N GLY A 146 -27.97 -6.26 3.94
CA GLY A 146 -28.17 -6.56 4.46
C GLY A 146 -27.88 -7.02 5.07
N MET A 147 -27.89 -6.93 5.25
CA MET A 147 -27.83 -7.08 5.93
C MET A 147 -27.73 -7.04 6.61
N ALA A 148 -27.95 -7.03 6.72
CA ALA A 148 -28.09 -6.70 7.39
C ALA A 148 -28.15 -6.76 8.08
N PRO A 149 -28.40 -6.77 8.40
CA PRO A 149 -28.57 -6.57 9.05
C PRO A 149 -28.67 -6.71 9.54
N MET A 150 -29.02 -6.85 9.73
CA MET A 150 -29.31 -6.78 10.00
C MET A 150 -29.30 -6.78 10.34
#